data_27177132ef0f50f9829b34a976844a19
#
_entry.id   27177132ef0f50f9829b34a976844a19
#
_cell.length_a   1.000
_cell.length_b   1.000
_cell.length_c   1.000
_cell.angle_alpha   90.00
_cell.angle_beta   90.00
_cell.angle_gamma   90.00
#
_symmetry.space_group_name_H-M   'P 1'
#
loop_
_entity.id
_entity.type
_entity.pdbx_description
1 polymer ?
#
loop_
_entity_poly.entity_id
_entity_poly.type
_entity_poly.pdbx_seq_one_letter_code
_entity_poly.pdbx_strand_id
1 'polypeptide(L)' 'MNYLLKLKKNRKMPKVFEEFKFSDDQKTGAVSVFWEIVHLAAKALKEDTNCPNEIIASGLRAVAAEWD' A
#
# COMPACT_ATOMS: atom_id res chain seq x y z
N MET A 1 -13.76 -7.22 7.34
CA MET A 1 -12.59 -6.65 6.73
C MET A 1 -11.41 -7.59 6.75
N ASN A 2 -11.65 -8.74 6.18
CA ASN A 2 -10.62 -9.77 6.13
C ASN A 2 -9.38 -9.32 5.37
N TYR A 3 -9.57 -8.46 4.40
CA TYR A 3 -8.46 -7.97 3.60
C TYR A 3 -7.43 -7.24 4.46
N LEU A 4 -7.89 -6.31 5.29
CA LEU A 4 -6.96 -5.55 6.14
C LEU A 4 -6.29 -6.43 7.19
N LEU A 5 -7.05 -7.38 7.76
CA LEU A 5 -6.47 -8.31 8.70
C LEU A 5 -5.40 -9.17 8.04
N LYS A 6 -5.66 -9.58 6.81
CA LYS A 6 -4.72 -10.39 6.06
C LYS A 6 -3.43 -9.64 5.80
N LEU A 7 -3.52 -8.37 5.45
CA LEU A 7 -2.35 -7.54 5.26
C LEU A 7 -1.52 -7.43 6.53
N LYS A 8 -2.18 -7.22 7.65
CA LYS A 8 -1.49 -7.11 8.92
C LYS A 8 -0.77 -8.40 9.29
N LYS A 9 -1.38 -9.54 8.99
CA LYS A 9 -0.79 -10.83 9.34
C LYS A 9 0.38 -11.20 8.45
N ASN A 10 0.26 -10.94 7.17
CA ASN A 10 1.18 -11.49 6.17
C ASN A 10 2.24 -10.52 5.71
N ARG A 11 2.10 -9.24 6.03
CA ARG A 11 3.03 -8.23 5.58
C ARG A 11 3.69 -7.57 6.76
N LYS A 12 5.00 -7.71 6.83
CA LYS A 12 5.78 -6.99 7.82
C LYS A 12 5.93 -5.55 7.38
N MET A 13 5.84 -4.64 8.33
CA MET A 13 6.11 -3.25 8.04
C MET A 13 7.59 -3.08 7.68
N PRO A 14 7.89 -2.24 6.69
CA PRO A 14 9.28 -1.92 6.41
C PRO A 14 9.95 -1.34 7.63
N LYS A 15 11.24 -1.60 7.73
CA LYS A 15 12.02 -1.15 8.89
C LYS A 15 11.94 0.36 9.08
N VAL A 16 11.88 1.09 7.99
CA VAL A 16 11.82 2.56 8.06
C VAL A 16 10.53 3.02 8.74
N PHE A 17 9.46 2.27 8.63
CA PHE A 17 8.21 2.58 9.32
C PHE A 17 8.35 2.41 10.83
N GLU A 18 9.15 1.42 11.24
CA GLU A 18 9.41 1.20 12.66
C GLU A 18 10.32 2.27 13.24
N GLU A 19 11.27 2.74 12.44
CA GLU A 19 12.22 3.78 12.87
C GLU A 19 11.56 5.13 13.02
N PHE A 20 10.64 5.45 12.10
CA PHE A 20 9.85 6.65 12.21
C PHE A 20 8.63 6.31 13.06
N LYS A 21 8.53 6.87 14.22
CA LYS A 21 7.48 6.47 15.16
C LYS A 21 6.19 7.19 14.91
N PHE A 22 5.26 6.50 14.29
CA PHE A 22 3.88 6.99 14.16
C PHE A 22 3.16 6.83 15.49
N SER A 23 2.25 7.74 15.78
CA SER A 23 1.33 7.54 16.91
C SER A 23 0.34 6.43 16.57
N ASP A 24 -0.34 5.90 17.58
CA ASP A 24 -1.35 4.86 17.35
C ASP A 24 -2.47 5.36 16.46
N ASP A 25 -2.91 6.61 16.65
CA ASP A 25 -3.94 7.20 15.80
C ASP A 25 -3.48 7.31 14.36
N GLN A 26 -2.23 7.65 14.14
CA GLN A 26 -1.68 7.74 12.80
C GLN A 26 -1.59 6.37 12.14
N LYS A 27 -1.24 5.34 12.90
CA LYS A 27 -1.17 3.99 12.34
C LYS A 27 -2.53 3.48 11.89
N THR A 28 -3.56 3.73 12.69
CA THR A 28 -4.90 3.28 12.34
C THR A 28 -5.60 4.21 11.37
N GLY A 29 -5.20 5.47 11.31
CA GLY A 29 -5.79 6.46 10.43
C GLY A 29 -4.96 6.67 9.18
N ALA A 30 -4.03 7.61 9.23
CA ALA A 30 -3.30 8.07 8.04
C ALA A 30 -2.58 6.93 7.31
N VAL A 31 -1.88 6.08 8.05
CA VAL A 31 -1.13 4.98 7.43
C VAL A 31 -2.06 3.97 6.79
N SER A 32 -3.12 3.59 7.51
CA SER A 32 -4.10 2.64 6.96
C SER A 32 -4.80 3.18 5.73
N VAL A 33 -5.18 4.46 5.76
CA VAL A 33 -5.82 5.10 4.63
C VAL A 33 -4.87 5.15 3.44
N PHE A 34 -3.61 5.47 3.68
CA PHE A 34 -2.61 5.48 2.61
C PHE A 34 -2.52 4.11 1.93
N TRP A 35 -2.37 3.04 2.73
CA TRP A 35 -2.29 1.69 2.18
C TRP A 35 -3.54 1.33 1.38
N GLU A 36 -4.69 1.67 1.94
CA GLU A 36 -5.97 1.34 1.30
C GLU A 36 -6.15 2.08 -0.02
N ILE A 37 -5.85 3.36 -0.05
CA ILE A 37 -6.00 4.17 -1.26
C ILE A 37 -5.07 3.66 -2.36
N VAL A 38 -3.83 3.34 -2.01
CA VAL A 38 -2.89 2.80 -2.99
C VAL A 38 -3.41 1.49 -3.56
N HIS A 39 -3.93 0.63 -2.70
CA HIS A 39 -4.47 -0.64 -3.15
C HIS A 39 -5.69 -0.46 -4.05
N LEU A 40 -6.60 0.43 -3.67
CA LEU A 40 -7.80 0.68 -4.45
C LEU A 40 -7.47 1.27 -5.80
N ALA A 41 -6.49 2.17 -5.86
CA ALA A 41 -6.05 2.74 -7.12
C ALA A 41 -5.47 1.68 -8.04
N ALA A 42 -4.66 0.78 -7.50
CA ALA A 42 -4.08 -0.30 -8.28
C ALA A 42 -5.18 -1.24 -8.79
N LYS A 43 -6.15 -1.54 -7.94
CA LYS A 43 -7.25 -2.41 -8.32
C LYS A 43 -8.10 -1.79 -9.43
N ALA A 44 -8.35 -0.49 -9.33
CA ALA A 44 -9.12 0.21 -10.35
C ALA A 44 -8.42 0.16 -11.71
N LEU A 45 -7.11 0.36 -11.72
CA LEU A 45 -6.36 0.27 -12.96
C LEU A 45 -6.47 -1.13 -13.57
N LYS A 46 -6.36 -2.13 -12.73
CA LYS A 46 -6.47 -3.50 -13.20
C LYS A 46 -7.85 -3.80 -13.78
N GLU A 47 -8.89 -3.32 -13.13
CA GLU A 47 -10.26 -3.55 -13.59
C GLU A 47 -10.56 -2.81 -14.88
N ASP A 48 -10.03 -1.59 -15.01
CA ASP A 48 -10.27 -0.79 -16.21
C ASP A 48 -9.53 -1.31 -17.42
N THR A 49 -8.32 -1.81 -17.24
CA THR A 49 -7.46 -2.16 -18.37
C THR A 49 -7.21 -3.65 -18.48
N ASN A 50 -7.51 -4.40 -17.44
CA ASN A 50 -7.22 -5.84 -17.37
C ASN A 50 -5.73 -6.12 -17.60
N CYS A 51 -4.87 -5.20 -17.15
CA CYS A 51 -3.43 -5.35 -17.34
C CYS A 51 -2.88 -6.43 -16.42
N PRO A 52 -1.73 -7.02 -16.78
CA PRO A 52 -1.09 -8.00 -15.89
C PRO A 52 -0.61 -7.35 -14.60
N ASN A 53 -0.46 -8.17 -13.58
CA ASN A 53 0.01 -7.68 -12.28
C ASN A 53 1.36 -7.00 -12.36
N GLU A 54 2.19 -7.42 -13.31
CA GLU A 54 3.51 -6.80 -13.51
C GLU A 54 3.40 -5.32 -13.86
N ILE A 55 2.37 -4.94 -14.59
CA ILE A 55 2.16 -3.55 -14.94
C ILE A 55 1.82 -2.75 -13.69
N ILE A 56 0.96 -3.32 -12.85
CA ILE A 56 0.62 -2.68 -11.57
C ILE A 56 1.88 -2.49 -10.73
N ALA A 57 2.69 -3.54 -10.60
CA ALA A 57 3.91 -3.49 -9.82
C ALA A 57 4.89 -2.45 -10.38
N SER A 58 5.03 -2.40 -11.70
CA SER A 58 5.89 -1.41 -12.35
C SER A 58 5.42 0.01 -12.08
N GLY A 59 4.12 0.23 -12.15
CA GLY A 59 3.55 1.55 -11.85
C GLY A 59 3.83 1.97 -10.42
N LEU A 60 3.68 1.05 -9.49
CA LEU A 60 3.95 1.34 -8.09
C LEU A 60 5.42 1.67 -7.86
N ARG A 61 6.32 0.96 -8.53
CA ARG A 61 7.76 1.25 -8.44
C ARG A 61 8.08 2.62 -9.02
N ALA A 62 7.44 2.99 -10.12
CA ALA A 62 7.65 4.30 -10.72
C ALA A 62 7.22 5.42 -9.78
N VAL A 63 6.08 5.24 -9.11
CA VAL A 63 5.65 6.22 -8.12
C VAL A 63 6.63 6.28 -6.95
N ALA A 64 7.07 5.12 -6.47
CA ALA A 64 8.01 5.06 -5.37
C ALA A 64 9.32 5.77 -5.71
N ALA A 65 9.77 5.67 -6.97
CA ALA A 65 11.01 6.31 -7.40
C ALA A 65 10.97 7.82 -7.27
N GLU A 66 9.77 8.42 -7.33
CA GLU A 66 9.64 9.85 -7.17
C GLU A 66 9.96 10.31 -5.74
N TRP A 67 9.89 9.39 -4.80
CA TRP A 67 10.13 9.71 -3.39
C TRP A 67 11.51 9.27 -2.91
N ASP A 68 12.26 8.63 -3.79
CA ASP A 68 13.63 8.26 -3.48
C ASP A 68 14.57 9.41 -3.81
#